data_90b6d520ce2fdb5a403e27abf3d88907
#
_entry.id   90b6d520ce2fdb5a403e27abf3d88907
#
_cell.length_a   1.000
_cell.length_b   1.000
_cell.length_c   1.000
_cell.angle_alpha   90.00
_cell.angle_beta   90.00
_cell.angle_gamma   90.00
#
_symmetry.space_group_name_H-M   'P 1'
#
loop_
_entity.id
_entity.type
_entity.pdbx_description
1 polymer ?
#
loop_
_entity_poly.entity_id
_entity_poly.type
_entity_poly.pdbx_seq_one_letter_code
_entity_poly.pdbx_strand_id
1 'polypeptide(L)'
;MGLKQVGLVLGCLLPVLLLLFGRMGDSETITAMAAVAVMMSVFWITEAIPLAATALIPLAVYPLFGISTSKAVAGQYMNSTVFLLIGGFMIALAMQRWNLHKRIALTVLSFFGVRPQMLLLGFMAVTAGLSMWISNTATTLVMLPIALAILSRYEDFLSPQQNYRLTVGLLLSIAYSASIGGMMTLVGTAPNLVFSRVYEMATGVSVGFSQWMMVAVPVGVAMLVLVAITMMAIFLRGCPTPRGLENIIEEERRRLGPMRYEENVVLIVFLMTAFLWITRK
;
A
#
# COMPACT_ATOMS: atom_id res chain seq x y z
N MET A 1 -0.82 -34.58 4.24
CA MET A 1 -0.57 -33.39 5.08
C MET A 1 -0.79 -32.15 4.24
N GLY A 2 -1.57 -31.18 4.71
CA GLY A 2 -1.72 -29.91 4.02
C GLY A 2 -0.45 -29.05 4.18
N LEU A 3 -0.25 -28.06 3.26
CA LEU A 3 0.92 -27.18 3.25
C LEU A 3 1.20 -26.53 4.63
N LYS A 4 0.15 -26.13 5.36
CA LYS A 4 0.25 -25.54 6.69
C LYS A 4 0.82 -26.52 7.74
N GLN A 5 0.43 -27.80 7.67
CA GLN A 5 0.93 -28.82 8.62
C GLN A 5 2.40 -29.16 8.34
N VAL A 6 2.77 -29.26 7.06
CA VAL A 6 4.18 -29.42 6.65
C VAL A 6 5.00 -28.22 7.09
N GLY A 7 4.48 -27.01 6.88
CA GLY A 7 5.13 -25.78 7.32
C GLY A 7 5.35 -25.69 8.82
N LEU A 8 4.38 -26.13 9.62
CA LEU A 8 4.51 -26.15 11.08
C LEU A 8 5.62 -27.11 11.54
N VAL A 9 5.68 -28.29 10.93
CA VAL A 9 6.72 -29.28 11.25
C VAL A 9 8.10 -28.77 10.80
N LEU A 10 8.23 -28.32 9.55
CA LEU A 10 9.50 -27.82 9.03
C LEU A 10 9.96 -26.55 9.72
N GLY A 11 9.05 -25.63 10.03
CA GLY A 11 9.36 -24.38 10.74
C GLY A 11 9.84 -24.59 12.18
N CYS A 12 9.49 -25.71 12.82
CA CYS A 12 10.05 -26.09 14.12
C CYS A 12 11.32 -26.94 13.96
N LEU A 13 11.33 -27.89 13.03
CA LEU A 13 12.42 -28.86 12.89
C LEU A 13 13.71 -28.25 12.34
N LEU A 14 13.60 -27.43 11.27
CA LEU A 14 14.78 -26.83 10.64
C LEU A 14 15.58 -25.92 11.57
N PRO A 15 14.98 -25.02 12.37
CA PRO A 15 15.69 -24.24 13.38
C PRO A 15 16.39 -25.11 14.42
N VAL A 16 15.74 -26.17 14.90
CA VAL A 16 16.33 -27.10 15.88
C VAL A 16 17.54 -27.81 15.27
N LEU A 17 17.44 -28.31 14.04
CA LEU A 17 18.58 -28.93 13.35
C LEU A 17 19.71 -27.92 13.12
N LEU A 18 19.40 -26.67 12.81
CA LEU A 18 20.39 -25.62 12.63
C LEU A 18 21.10 -25.30 13.96
N LEU A 19 20.38 -25.29 15.08
CA LEU A 19 20.98 -25.07 16.40
C LEU A 19 21.84 -26.23 16.86
N LEU A 20 21.47 -27.48 16.52
CA LEU A 20 22.22 -28.68 16.94
C LEU A 20 23.45 -28.99 16.09
N PHE A 21 23.33 -28.79 14.76
CA PHE A 21 24.34 -29.23 13.79
C PHE A 21 24.95 -28.09 12.98
N GLY A 22 24.27 -26.92 12.92
CA GLY A 22 24.75 -25.76 12.18
C GLY A 22 25.70 -24.91 13.02
N ARG A 23 26.82 -24.51 12.44
CA ARG A 23 27.65 -23.43 12.97
C ARG A 23 27.76 -22.34 11.90
N MET A 24 27.05 -21.23 12.15
CA MET A 24 27.14 -20.04 11.29
C MET A 24 28.00 -19.00 12.00
N GLY A 25 29.24 -18.82 11.51
CA GLY A 25 30.20 -17.88 12.09
C GLY A 25 30.76 -18.36 13.44
N ASP A 26 31.47 -17.46 14.13
CA ASP A 26 32.19 -17.73 15.38
C ASP A 26 31.33 -17.55 16.64
N SER A 27 30.02 -17.24 16.49
CA SER A 27 29.12 -16.92 17.61
C SER A 27 27.84 -17.78 17.59
N GLU A 28 27.50 -18.36 18.74
CA GLU A 28 26.24 -19.08 18.96
C GLU A 28 25.03 -18.17 18.70
N THR A 29 25.15 -16.88 19.00
CA THR A 29 24.12 -15.87 18.79
C THR A 29 23.78 -15.72 17.30
N ILE A 30 24.77 -15.78 16.40
CA ILE A 30 24.55 -15.70 14.94
C ILE A 30 23.76 -16.93 14.48
N THR A 31 24.13 -18.13 14.97
CA THR A 31 23.41 -19.36 14.66
C THR A 31 21.97 -19.34 15.16
N ALA A 32 21.75 -18.83 16.38
CA ALA A 32 20.41 -18.68 16.96
C ALA A 32 19.56 -17.66 16.14
N MET A 33 20.14 -16.56 15.74
CA MET A 33 19.48 -15.56 14.91
C MET A 33 19.08 -16.14 13.54
N ALA A 34 19.97 -16.89 12.90
CA ALA A 34 19.70 -17.59 11.65
C ALA A 34 18.57 -18.63 11.80
N ALA A 35 18.56 -19.38 12.91
CA ALA A 35 17.50 -20.34 13.20
C ALA A 35 16.12 -19.67 13.31
N VAL A 36 16.05 -18.54 14.01
CA VAL A 36 14.79 -17.76 14.10
C VAL A 36 14.39 -17.21 12.72
N ALA A 37 15.32 -16.73 11.92
CA ALA A 37 15.05 -16.23 10.58
C ALA A 37 14.49 -17.35 9.67
N VAL A 38 15.07 -18.55 9.71
CA VAL A 38 14.55 -19.72 8.98
C VAL A 38 13.15 -20.10 9.45
N MET A 39 12.90 -20.14 10.74
CA MET A 39 11.57 -20.42 11.31
C MET A 39 10.52 -19.44 10.80
N MET A 40 10.80 -18.15 10.89
CA MET A 40 9.87 -17.12 10.44
C MET A 40 9.64 -17.19 8.93
N SER A 41 10.68 -17.43 8.14
CA SER A 41 10.56 -17.57 6.68
C SER A 41 9.68 -18.75 6.29
N VAL A 42 9.85 -19.90 6.92
CA VAL A 42 9.01 -21.08 6.67
C VAL A 42 7.56 -20.80 7.07
N PHE A 43 7.31 -20.19 8.23
CA PHE A 43 5.96 -19.86 8.67
C PHE A 43 5.27 -18.82 7.79
N TRP A 44 6.00 -17.82 7.28
CA TRP A 44 5.44 -16.82 6.35
C TRP A 44 5.12 -17.42 4.97
N ILE A 45 6.01 -18.26 4.44
CA ILE A 45 5.79 -18.88 3.12
C ILE A 45 4.64 -19.90 3.14
N THR A 46 4.53 -20.65 4.23
CA THR A 46 3.53 -21.73 4.35
C THR A 46 2.23 -21.28 5.02
N GLU A 47 2.20 -20.07 5.60
CA GLU A 47 1.11 -19.58 6.45
C GLU A 47 0.69 -20.59 7.51
N ALA A 48 1.68 -21.28 8.10
CA ALA A 48 1.45 -22.32 9.11
C ALA A 48 0.78 -21.75 10.37
N ILE A 49 1.14 -20.54 10.75
CA ILE A 49 0.50 -19.72 11.78
C ILE A 49 0.17 -18.33 11.19
N PRO A 50 -0.73 -17.54 11.80
CA PRO A 50 -1.03 -16.20 11.34
C PRO A 50 0.22 -15.34 11.17
N LEU A 51 0.29 -14.57 10.08
CA LEU A 51 1.46 -13.72 9.74
C LEU A 51 1.87 -12.79 10.89
N ALA A 52 0.88 -12.22 11.59
CA ALA A 52 1.12 -11.37 12.75
C ALA A 52 1.74 -12.13 13.94
N ALA A 53 1.32 -13.37 14.18
CA ALA A 53 1.91 -14.22 15.22
C ALA A 53 3.36 -14.57 14.87
N THR A 54 3.65 -14.91 13.61
CA THR A 54 5.02 -15.11 13.12
C THR A 54 5.90 -13.87 13.38
N ALA A 55 5.37 -12.68 13.09
CA ALA A 55 6.09 -11.44 13.31
C ALA A 55 6.45 -11.16 14.78
N LEU A 56 5.71 -11.72 15.74
CA LEU A 56 5.96 -11.56 17.17
C LEU A 56 6.95 -12.59 17.74
N ILE A 57 7.37 -13.59 16.99
CA ILE A 57 8.33 -14.63 17.45
C ILE A 57 9.62 -14.01 18.02
N PRO A 58 10.29 -13.04 17.37
CA PRO A 58 11.50 -12.43 17.91
C PRO A 58 11.32 -11.81 19.30
N LEU A 59 10.12 -11.26 19.59
CA LEU A 59 9.84 -10.64 20.89
C LEU A 59 10.01 -11.63 22.07
N ALA A 60 9.62 -12.89 21.85
CA ALA A 60 9.75 -13.94 22.84
C ALA A 60 11.11 -14.65 22.73
N VAL A 61 11.54 -14.96 21.52
CA VAL A 61 12.65 -15.89 21.28
C VAL A 61 14.03 -15.23 21.39
N TYR A 62 14.18 -13.96 20.98
CA TYR A 62 15.48 -13.27 21.09
C TYR A 62 16.00 -13.15 22.53
N PRO A 63 15.17 -12.78 23.53
CA PRO A 63 15.63 -12.80 24.91
C PRO A 63 15.97 -14.20 25.44
N LEU A 64 15.20 -15.23 25.02
CA LEU A 64 15.42 -16.62 25.47
C LEU A 64 16.78 -17.19 25.00
N PHE A 65 17.19 -16.84 23.78
CA PHE A 65 18.46 -17.26 23.20
C PHE A 65 19.62 -16.27 23.45
N GLY A 66 19.41 -15.26 24.29
CA GLY A 66 20.44 -14.27 24.59
C GLY A 66 20.88 -13.41 23.40
N ILE A 67 20.07 -13.38 22.32
CA ILE A 67 20.36 -12.56 21.11
C ILE A 67 20.26 -11.07 21.45
N SER A 68 19.25 -10.71 22.27
CA SER A 68 19.04 -9.33 22.72
C SER A 68 18.25 -9.30 24.02
N THR A 69 18.30 -8.18 24.74
CA THR A 69 17.50 -8.02 25.96
C THR A 69 16.02 -7.77 25.62
N SER A 70 15.09 -8.21 26.48
CA SER A 70 13.65 -7.98 26.32
C SER A 70 13.30 -6.50 26.09
N LYS A 71 13.99 -5.60 26.81
CA LYS A 71 13.80 -4.15 26.68
C LYS A 71 14.22 -3.64 25.29
N ALA A 72 15.34 -4.12 24.76
CA ALA A 72 15.83 -3.71 23.45
C ALA A 72 14.92 -4.24 22.34
N VAL A 73 14.47 -5.50 22.41
CA VAL A 73 13.54 -6.08 21.43
C VAL A 73 12.19 -5.37 21.48
N ALA A 74 11.59 -5.18 22.66
CA ALA A 74 10.33 -4.47 22.81
C ALA A 74 10.39 -3.04 22.26
N GLY A 75 11.51 -2.34 22.45
CA GLY A 75 11.74 -1.01 21.90
C GLY A 75 11.73 -0.95 20.36
N GLN A 76 12.07 -2.06 19.69
CA GLN A 76 11.96 -2.12 18.21
C GLN A 76 10.50 -2.26 17.73
N TYR A 77 9.65 -2.91 18.53
CA TYR A 77 8.22 -3.03 18.22
C TYR A 77 7.40 -1.79 18.61
N MET A 78 7.87 -1.04 19.63
CA MET A 78 7.18 0.13 20.18
C MET A 78 8.05 1.39 20.06
N ASN A 79 8.18 1.92 18.85
CA ASN A 79 8.91 3.14 18.56
C ASN A 79 8.03 4.17 17.83
N SER A 80 8.50 5.40 17.70
CA SER A 80 7.77 6.50 17.07
C SER A 80 7.33 6.20 15.64
N THR A 81 8.13 5.44 14.88
CA THR A 81 7.84 5.04 13.50
C THR A 81 6.65 4.08 13.44
N VAL A 82 6.59 3.10 14.36
CA VAL A 82 5.47 2.16 14.46
C VAL A 82 4.18 2.89 14.87
N PHE A 83 4.25 3.82 15.83
CA PHE A 83 3.08 4.63 16.21
C PHE A 83 2.59 5.53 15.08
N LEU A 84 3.48 6.09 14.27
CA LEU A 84 3.09 6.84 13.07
C LEU A 84 2.31 5.95 12.09
N LEU A 85 2.80 4.71 11.87
CA LEU A 85 2.13 3.74 11.00
C LEU A 85 0.74 3.33 11.53
N ILE A 86 0.64 3.05 12.84
CA ILE A 86 -0.64 2.73 13.49
C ILE A 86 -1.63 3.89 13.32
N GLY A 87 -1.21 5.12 13.59
CA GLY A 87 -2.03 6.31 13.39
C GLY A 87 -2.52 6.46 11.94
N GLY A 88 -1.63 6.25 10.97
CA GLY A 88 -1.99 6.25 9.54
C GLY A 88 -3.02 5.17 9.20
N PHE A 89 -2.85 3.95 9.70
CA PHE A 89 -3.82 2.87 9.49
C PHE A 89 -5.18 3.14 10.14
N MET A 90 -5.22 3.72 11.33
CA MET A 90 -6.49 4.11 11.97
C MET A 90 -7.28 5.10 11.12
N ILE A 91 -6.61 6.11 10.57
CA ILE A 91 -7.25 7.09 9.67
C ILE A 91 -7.70 6.40 8.39
N ALA A 92 -6.85 5.58 7.79
CA ALA A 92 -7.18 4.83 6.57
C ALA A 92 -8.42 3.93 6.77
N LEU A 93 -8.50 3.22 7.89
CA LEU A 93 -9.65 2.39 8.24
C LEU A 93 -10.92 3.22 8.46
N ALA A 94 -10.82 4.39 9.10
CA ALA A 94 -11.94 5.31 9.26
C ALA A 94 -12.44 5.82 7.90
N MET A 95 -11.54 6.22 6.99
CA MET A 95 -11.88 6.62 5.63
C MET A 95 -12.58 5.49 4.85
N GLN A 96 -12.13 4.24 5.04
CA GLN A 96 -12.75 3.06 4.43
C GLN A 96 -14.13 2.77 5.03
N ARG A 97 -14.23 2.79 6.34
CA ARG A 97 -15.50 2.51 7.05
C ARG A 97 -16.64 3.42 6.59
N TRP A 98 -16.36 4.68 6.37
CA TRP A 98 -17.35 5.71 6.00
C TRP A 98 -17.38 6.02 4.50
N ASN A 99 -16.69 5.26 3.65
CA ASN A 99 -16.62 5.44 2.18
C ASN A 99 -16.14 6.83 1.73
N LEU A 100 -15.43 7.57 2.58
CA LEU A 100 -14.90 8.90 2.24
C LEU A 100 -13.94 8.82 1.05
N HIS A 101 -13.09 7.81 1.01
CA HIS A 101 -12.15 7.57 -0.10
C HIS A 101 -12.87 7.38 -1.44
N LYS A 102 -14.04 6.68 -1.46
CA LYS A 102 -14.85 6.52 -2.67
C LYS A 102 -15.46 7.85 -3.12
N ARG A 103 -15.90 8.67 -2.18
CA ARG A 103 -16.43 10.02 -2.46
C ARG A 103 -15.35 10.92 -3.04
N ILE A 104 -14.16 10.94 -2.44
CA ILE A 104 -13.00 11.69 -2.96
C ILE A 104 -12.68 11.22 -4.37
N ALA A 105 -12.61 9.89 -4.60
CA ALA A 105 -12.34 9.32 -5.89
C ALA A 105 -13.31 9.80 -6.97
N LEU A 106 -14.60 9.64 -6.76
CA LEU A 106 -15.63 10.03 -7.74
C LEU A 106 -15.68 11.56 -7.94
N THR A 107 -15.43 12.34 -6.89
CA THR A 107 -15.38 13.80 -7.00
C THR A 107 -14.19 14.23 -7.86
N VAL A 108 -13.01 13.67 -7.66
CA VAL A 108 -11.85 14.01 -8.48
C VAL A 108 -12.02 13.49 -9.92
N LEU A 109 -12.51 12.27 -10.11
CA LEU A 109 -12.78 11.72 -11.45
C LEU A 109 -13.75 12.59 -12.26
N SER A 110 -14.73 13.23 -11.62
CA SER A 110 -15.69 14.10 -12.33
C SER A 110 -15.04 15.31 -13.01
N PHE A 111 -13.84 15.72 -12.59
CA PHE A 111 -13.10 16.82 -13.25
C PHE A 111 -12.38 16.39 -14.53
N PHE A 112 -12.11 15.10 -14.71
CA PHE A 112 -11.36 14.60 -15.87
C PHE A 112 -12.24 14.24 -17.07
N GLY A 113 -13.49 13.87 -16.82
CA GLY A 113 -14.43 13.48 -17.86
C GLY A 113 -14.18 12.07 -18.41
N VAL A 114 -14.89 11.73 -19.50
CA VAL A 114 -15.02 10.36 -20.02
C VAL A 114 -14.16 10.06 -21.25
N ARG A 115 -13.31 10.96 -21.71
CA ARG A 115 -12.35 10.63 -22.78
C ARG A 115 -11.37 9.57 -22.26
N PRO A 116 -11.07 8.48 -23.02
CA PRO A 116 -10.21 7.40 -22.53
C PRO A 116 -8.88 7.87 -21.92
N GLN A 117 -8.24 8.87 -22.53
CA GLN A 117 -6.98 9.43 -22.03
C GLN A 117 -7.17 10.19 -20.70
N MET A 118 -8.22 11.02 -20.64
CA MET A 118 -8.54 11.79 -19.42
C MET A 118 -9.04 10.87 -18.31
N LEU A 119 -9.81 9.84 -18.65
CA LEU A 119 -10.24 8.82 -17.71
C LEU A 119 -9.03 8.11 -17.08
N LEU A 120 -8.06 7.67 -17.90
CA LEU A 120 -6.84 7.05 -17.42
C LEU A 120 -6.07 8.00 -16.49
N LEU A 121 -5.85 9.25 -16.87
CA LEU A 121 -5.18 10.25 -16.05
C LEU A 121 -5.92 10.52 -14.73
N GLY A 122 -7.25 10.60 -14.79
CA GLY A 122 -8.09 10.77 -13.61
C GLY A 122 -7.95 9.60 -12.63
N PHE A 123 -8.03 8.35 -13.14
CA PHE A 123 -7.80 7.17 -12.32
C PHE A 123 -6.39 7.13 -11.73
N MET A 124 -5.38 7.48 -12.50
CA MET A 124 -4.00 7.55 -12.02
C MET A 124 -3.83 8.59 -10.91
N ALA A 125 -4.35 9.81 -11.12
CA ALA A 125 -4.24 10.90 -10.16
C ALA A 125 -4.94 10.56 -8.84
N VAL A 126 -6.18 10.06 -8.93
CA VAL A 126 -6.96 9.65 -7.75
C VAL A 126 -6.29 8.50 -7.01
N THR A 127 -5.89 7.47 -7.75
CA THR A 127 -5.27 6.28 -7.14
C THR A 127 -3.96 6.64 -6.45
N ALA A 128 -3.10 7.42 -7.11
CA ALA A 128 -1.86 7.87 -6.50
C ALA A 128 -2.13 8.75 -5.25
N GLY A 129 -3.05 9.72 -5.37
CA GLY A 129 -3.40 10.63 -4.27
C GLY A 129 -3.97 9.90 -3.04
N LEU A 130 -4.85 8.91 -3.23
CA LEU A 130 -5.36 8.08 -2.14
C LEU A 130 -4.29 7.16 -1.56
N SER A 131 -3.45 6.56 -2.42
CA SER A 131 -2.40 5.63 -1.99
C SER A 131 -1.27 6.29 -1.21
N MET A 132 -1.15 7.61 -1.26
CA MET A 132 -0.27 8.36 -0.35
C MET A 132 -0.66 8.20 1.13
N TRP A 133 -1.93 7.89 1.41
CA TRP A 133 -2.49 7.90 2.78
C TRP A 133 -3.11 6.57 3.19
N ILE A 134 -3.51 5.77 2.22
CA ILE A 134 -4.16 4.46 2.40
C ILE A 134 -3.26 3.42 1.72
N SER A 135 -3.23 2.18 2.23
CA SER A 135 -2.41 1.13 1.63
C SER A 135 -2.73 0.92 0.14
N ASN A 136 -1.71 0.59 -0.66
CA ASN A 136 -1.83 0.37 -2.11
C ASN A 136 -2.94 -0.65 -2.43
N THR A 137 -2.99 -1.75 -1.68
CA THR A 137 -4.00 -2.81 -1.85
C THR A 137 -5.41 -2.27 -1.61
N ALA A 138 -5.62 -1.54 -0.50
CA ALA A 138 -6.93 -0.99 -0.19
C ALA A 138 -7.38 0.03 -1.24
N THR A 139 -6.48 0.89 -1.70
CA THR A 139 -6.74 1.85 -2.76
C THR A 139 -7.14 1.15 -4.06
N THR A 140 -6.38 0.14 -4.47
CA THR A 140 -6.67 -0.65 -5.68
C THR A 140 -8.02 -1.34 -5.60
N LEU A 141 -8.33 -1.98 -4.46
CA LEU A 141 -9.62 -2.67 -4.25
C LEU A 141 -10.83 -1.74 -4.32
N VAL A 142 -10.65 -0.47 -3.99
CA VAL A 142 -11.73 0.53 -4.11
C VAL A 142 -11.85 1.07 -5.54
N MET A 143 -10.72 1.31 -6.19
CA MET A 143 -10.71 1.83 -7.56
C MET A 143 -11.16 0.81 -8.59
N LEU A 144 -10.93 -0.49 -8.33
CA LEU A 144 -11.29 -1.57 -9.25
C LEU A 144 -12.79 -1.64 -9.58
N PRO A 145 -13.73 -1.68 -8.61
CA PRO A 145 -15.16 -1.69 -8.92
C PRO A 145 -15.62 -0.43 -9.66
N ILE A 146 -15.05 0.73 -9.35
CA ILE A 146 -15.37 1.99 -10.04
C ILE A 146 -14.92 1.91 -11.50
N ALA A 147 -13.70 1.42 -11.74
CA ALA A 147 -13.17 1.23 -13.08
C ALA A 147 -14.01 0.24 -13.89
N LEU A 148 -14.36 -0.90 -13.31
CA LEU A 148 -15.18 -1.94 -13.98
C LEU A 148 -16.59 -1.41 -14.30
N ALA A 149 -17.24 -0.67 -13.41
CA ALA A 149 -18.54 -0.06 -13.66
C ALA A 149 -18.52 0.96 -14.82
N ILE A 150 -17.42 1.69 -14.96
CA ILE A 150 -17.24 2.60 -16.09
C ILE A 150 -16.91 1.84 -17.36
N LEU A 151 -15.99 0.89 -17.30
CA LEU A 151 -15.58 0.06 -18.46
C LEU A 151 -16.74 -0.73 -19.07
N SER A 152 -17.65 -1.27 -18.25
CA SER A 152 -18.82 -1.96 -18.76
C SER A 152 -19.71 -1.09 -19.66
N ARG A 153 -19.71 0.23 -19.45
CA ARG A 153 -20.45 1.17 -20.30
C ARG A 153 -19.74 1.49 -21.63
N TYR A 154 -18.43 1.20 -21.72
CA TYR A 154 -17.66 1.35 -22.95
C TYR A 154 -17.83 0.16 -23.88
N GLU A 155 -18.25 -1.02 -23.40
CA GLU A 155 -18.41 -2.25 -24.18
C GLU A 155 -19.34 -2.06 -25.37
N ASP A 156 -20.41 -1.28 -25.21
CA ASP A 156 -21.40 -1.02 -26.26
C ASP A 156 -20.85 -0.14 -27.40
N PHE A 157 -19.73 0.54 -27.21
CA PHE A 157 -19.18 1.53 -28.13
C PHE A 157 -17.83 1.17 -28.73
N LEU A 158 -17.18 0.13 -28.20
CA LEU A 158 -15.83 -0.28 -28.59
C LEU A 158 -15.84 -1.67 -29.24
N SER A 159 -14.93 -1.89 -30.20
CA SER A 159 -14.67 -3.24 -30.64
C SER A 159 -14.09 -4.09 -29.49
N PRO A 160 -14.26 -5.43 -29.51
CA PRO A 160 -13.73 -6.29 -28.43
C PRO A 160 -12.25 -6.08 -28.16
N GLN A 161 -11.45 -5.84 -29.19
CA GLN A 161 -10.02 -5.59 -29.05
C GLN A 161 -9.72 -4.21 -28.42
N GLN A 162 -10.48 -3.17 -28.77
CA GLN A 162 -10.34 -1.86 -28.17
C GLN A 162 -10.76 -1.85 -26.71
N ASN A 163 -11.88 -2.53 -26.39
CA ASN A 163 -12.34 -2.69 -25.02
C ASN A 163 -11.32 -3.43 -24.16
N TYR A 164 -10.78 -4.56 -24.67
CA TYR A 164 -9.70 -5.28 -23.98
C TYR A 164 -8.49 -4.40 -23.70
N ARG A 165 -8.02 -3.64 -24.70
CA ARG A 165 -6.86 -2.72 -24.53
C ARG A 165 -7.14 -1.62 -23.51
N LEU A 166 -8.31 -0.98 -23.58
CA LEU A 166 -8.71 0.04 -22.60
C LEU A 166 -8.77 -0.53 -21.20
N THR A 167 -9.39 -1.70 -21.03
CA THR A 167 -9.50 -2.40 -19.74
C THR A 167 -8.13 -2.72 -19.15
N VAL A 168 -7.25 -3.36 -19.91
CA VAL A 168 -5.89 -3.69 -19.45
C VAL A 168 -5.10 -2.43 -19.13
N GLY A 169 -5.14 -1.41 -20.00
CA GLY A 169 -4.44 -0.15 -19.78
C GLY A 169 -4.90 0.57 -18.52
N LEU A 170 -6.21 0.63 -18.27
CA LEU A 170 -6.77 1.28 -17.09
C LEU A 170 -6.43 0.52 -15.80
N LEU A 171 -6.60 -0.80 -15.80
CA LEU A 171 -6.30 -1.62 -14.61
C LEU A 171 -4.82 -1.61 -14.25
N LEU A 172 -3.93 -1.69 -15.23
CA LEU A 172 -2.48 -1.55 -15.01
C LEU A 172 -2.13 -0.14 -14.50
N SER A 173 -2.78 0.89 -15.05
CA SER A 173 -2.57 2.28 -14.58
C SER A 173 -2.96 2.45 -13.12
N ILE A 174 -4.06 1.85 -12.67
CA ILE A 174 -4.46 1.82 -11.26
C ILE A 174 -3.40 1.13 -10.41
N ALA A 175 -2.93 -0.06 -10.80
CA ALA A 175 -1.95 -0.83 -10.05
C ALA A 175 -0.61 -0.10 -9.89
N TYR A 176 -0.07 0.45 -10.99
CA TYR A 176 1.17 1.23 -10.95
C TYR A 176 1.01 2.53 -10.16
N SER A 177 -0.12 3.24 -10.34
CA SER A 177 -0.36 4.49 -9.62
C SER A 177 -0.53 4.28 -8.12
N ALA A 178 -1.13 3.16 -7.70
CA ALA A 178 -1.20 2.80 -6.28
C ALA A 178 0.20 2.60 -5.68
N SER A 179 1.07 1.87 -6.38
CA SER A 179 2.44 1.61 -5.92
C SER A 179 3.28 2.89 -5.88
N ILE A 180 3.20 3.71 -6.92
CA ILE A 180 3.93 4.99 -7.01
C ILE A 180 3.40 5.98 -5.96
N GLY A 181 2.08 6.11 -5.81
CA GLY A 181 1.48 6.98 -4.79
C GLY A 181 1.91 6.58 -3.37
N GLY A 182 1.91 5.28 -3.07
CA GLY A 182 2.37 4.76 -1.78
C GLY A 182 3.81 5.12 -1.44
N MET A 183 4.69 5.29 -2.42
CA MET A 183 6.07 5.73 -2.18
C MET A 183 6.20 7.22 -1.85
N MET A 184 5.20 8.05 -2.21
CA MET A 184 5.30 9.51 -2.09
C MET A 184 5.25 10.03 -0.65
N THR A 185 4.72 9.28 0.32
CA THR A 185 4.70 9.65 1.74
C THR A 185 5.25 8.54 2.62
N LEU A 186 5.68 8.87 3.83
CA LEU A 186 6.19 7.88 4.78
C LEU A 186 5.14 6.84 5.19
N VAL A 187 3.86 7.21 5.27
CA VAL A 187 2.78 6.33 5.72
C VAL A 187 2.08 5.57 4.59
N GLY A 188 2.29 5.94 3.33
CA GLY A 188 1.64 5.33 2.19
C GLY A 188 1.98 3.84 2.03
N THR A 189 3.21 3.45 2.38
CA THR A 189 3.61 2.03 2.40
C THR A 189 4.64 1.75 3.48
N ALA A 190 4.56 0.59 4.12
CA ALA A 190 5.44 0.20 5.22
C ALA A 190 6.96 0.22 4.89
N PRO A 191 7.42 -0.18 3.70
CA PRO A 191 8.83 -0.10 3.34
C PRO A 191 9.46 1.29 3.48
N ASN A 192 8.71 2.38 3.28
CA ASN A 192 9.22 3.75 3.44
C ASN A 192 9.64 4.02 4.89
N LEU A 193 8.83 3.58 5.84
CA LEU A 193 9.13 3.72 7.26
C LEU A 193 10.30 2.81 7.70
N VAL A 194 10.37 1.61 7.14
CA VAL A 194 11.52 0.71 7.38
C VAL A 194 12.81 1.36 6.88
N PHE A 195 12.78 1.91 5.66
CA PHE A 195 13.93 2.63 5.12
C PHE A 195 14.32 3.83 6.01
N SER A 196 13.36 4.66 6.39
CA SER A 196 13.60 5.82 7.27
C SER A 196 14.27 5.38 8.59
N ARG A 197 13.81 4.27 9.18
CA ARG A 197 14.38 3.75 10.42
C ARG A 197 15.79 3.20 10.23
N VAL A 198 16.04 2.43 9.19
CA VAL A 198 17.38 1.88 8.87
C VAL A 198 18.35 3.01 8.57
N TYR A 199 17.91 4.03 7.84
CA TYR A 199 18.71 5.21 7.54
C TYR A 199 19.08 5.96 8.82
N GLU A 200 18.12 6.20 9.73
CA GLU A 200 18.38 6.83 11.03
C GLU A 200 19.38 6.03 11.87
N MET A 201 19.26 4.70 11.89
CA MET A 201 20.18 3.82 12.62
C MET A 201 21.61 3.87 12.04
N ALA A 202 21.73 3.98 10.73
CA ALA A 202 23.01 3.97 10.03
C ALA A 202 23.73 5.34 10.06
N THR A 203 22.96 6.44 10.02
CA THR A 203 23.52 7.80 9.85
C THR A 203 23.36 8.69 11.09
N GLY A 204 22.51 8.31 12.04
CA GLY A 204 22.11 9.16 13.16
C GLY A 204 21.13 10.29 12.77
N VAL A 205 20.71 10.35 11.50
CA VAL A 205 19.83 11.41 10.97
C VAL A 205 18.42 10.85 10.75
N SER A 206 17.43 11.43 11.43
CA SER A 206 16.03 11.07 11.23
C SER A 206 15.47 11.73 9.96
N VAL A 207 14.70 10.98 9.17
CA VAL A 207 14.01 11.49 7.98
C VAL A 207 12.60 11.94 8.38
N GLY A 208 12.36 13.24 8.36
CA GLY A 208 11.06 13.83 8.62
C GLY A 208 10.05 13.58 7.49
N PHE A 209 8.75 13.69 7.82
CA PHE A 209 7.67 13.47 6.86
C PHE A 209 7.76 14.40 5.64
N SER A 210 7.96 15.69 5.89
CA SER A 210 8.13 16.70 4.84
C SER A 210 9.40 16.51 4.02
N GLN A 211 10.52 16.14 4.66
CA GLN A 211 11.78 15.85 3.95
C GLN A 211 11.64 14.68 3.00
N TRP A 212 10.95 13.60 3.43
CA TRP A 212 10.62 12.48 2.56
C TRP A 212 9.82 12.94 1.34
N MET A 213 8.74 13.70 1.56
CA MET A 213 7.87 14.18 0.48
C MET A 213 8.60 15.09 -0.50
N MET A 214 9.52 15.95 -0.04
CA MET A 214 10.31 16.83 -0.92
C MET A 214 11.09 16.07 -1.98
N VAL A 215 11.51 14.84 -1.70
CA VAL A 215 12.23 13.98 -2.66
C VAL A 215 11.26 13.02 -3.36
N ALA A 216 10.42 12.34 -2.61
CA ALA A 216 9.61 11.27 -3.13
C ALA A 216 8.45 11.75 -4.02
N VAL A 217 7.84 12.92 -3.74
CA VAL A 217 6.74 13.45 -4.57
C VAL A 217 7.21 13.85 -5.97
N PRO A 218 8.30 14.62 -6.17
CA PRO A 218 8.78 14.93 -7.52
C PRO A 218 9.15 13.67 -8.32
N VAL A 219 9.83 12.71 -7.69
CA VAL A 219 10.18 11.43 -8.32
C VAL A 219 8.92 10.65 -8.70
N GLY A 220 7.97 10.54 -7.76
CA GLY A 220 6.71 9.86 -8.02
C GLY A 220 5.88 10.50 -9.13
N VAL A 221 5.81 11.84 -9.17
CA VAL A 221 5.14 12.56 -10.28
C VAL A 221 5.82 12.27 -11.61
N ALA A 222 7.14 12.30 -11.67
CA ALA A 222 7.88 11.95 -12.89
C ALA A 222 7.59 10.51 -13.34
N MET A 223 7.55 9.56 -12.40
CA MET A 223 7.17 8.16 -12.67
C MET A 223 5.72 8.04 -13.16
N LEU A 224 4.77 8.75 -12.54
CA LEU A 224 3.37 8.77 -12.99
C LEU A 224 3.24 9.30 -14.42
N VAL A 225 3.96 10.38 -14.76
CA VAL A 225 3.97 10.92 -16.12
C VAL A 225 4.52 9.89 -17.11
N LEU A 226 5.63 9.23 -16.77
CA LEU A 226 6.21 8.18 -17.61
C LEU A 226 5.25 7.00 -17.82
N VAL A 227 4.61 6.53 -16.74
CA VAL A 227 3.60 5.46 -16.81
C VAL A 227 2.40 5.93 -17.65
N ALA A 228 1.90 7.16 -17.47
CA ALA A 228 0.78 7.69 -18.24
C ALA A 228 1.10 7.73 -19.75
N ILE A 229 2.27 8.24 -20.12
CA ILE A 229 2.72 8.27 -21.52
C ILE A 229 2.79 6.83 -22.08
N THR A 230 3.40 5.90 -21.33
CA THR A 230 3.55 4.51 -21.75
C THR A 230 2.20 3.82 -21.91
N MET A 231 1.30 3.95 -20.94
CA MET A 231 -0.03 3.33 -20.98
C MET A 231 -0.88 3.90 -22.11
N MET A 232 -0.86 5.23 -22.31
CA MET A 232 -1.55 5.86 -23.45
C MET A 232 -0.98 5.43 -24.79
N ALA A 233 0.33 5.35 -24.92
CA ALA A 233 0.99 4.95 -26.17
C ALA A 233 0.74 3.48 -26.55
N ILE A 234 0.70 2.58 -25.58
CA ILE A 234 0.53 1.14 -25.81
C ILE A 234 -0.96 0.78 -25.93
N PHE A 235 -1.80 1.26 -25.03
CA PHE A 235 -3.16 0.73 -24.86
C PHE A 235 -4.27 1.63 -25.43
N LEU A 236 -4.07 2.98 -25.51
CA LEU A 236 -5.14 3.90 -25.88
C LEU A 236 -5.04 4.42 -27.32
N ARG A 237 -4.07 3.97 -28.13
CA ARG A 237 -3.98 4.37 -29.53
C ARG A 237 -5.23 3.93 -30.30
N GLY A 238 -5.89 4.89 -30.95
CA GLY A 238 -7.08 4.65 -31.77
C GLY A 238 -8.34 4.29 -30.98
N CYS A 239 -8.36 4.55 -29.66
CA CYS A 239 -9.55 4.34 -28.85
C CYS A 239 -10.47 5.56 -29.04
N PRO A 240 -11.69 5.39 -29.62
CA PRO A 240 -12.62 6.49 -29.83
C PRO A 240 -13.18 7.00 -28.49
N THR A 241 -13.63 8.24 -28.48
CA THR A 241 -14.38 8.80 -27.35
C THR A 241 -15.86 8.52 -27.57
N PRO A 242 -16.49 7.68 -26.74
CA PRO A 242 -17.93 7.43 -26.84
C PRO A 242 -18.71 8.70 -26.53
N ARG A 243 -19.84 8.89 -27.20
CA ARG A 243 -20.81 9.95 -26.91
C ARG A 243 -21.89 9.41 -25.98
N GLY A 244 -22.36 10.21 -25.04
CA GLY A 244 -23.45 9.83 -24.14
C GLY A 244 -23.01 9.18 -22.82
N LEU A 245 -21.69 9.14 -22.54
CA LEU A 245 -21.15 8.63 -21.29
C LEU A 245 -20.82 9.72 -20.27
N GLU A 246 -21.08 10.99 -20.60
CA GLU A 246 -20.66 12.16 -19.82
C GLU A 246 -21.17 12.14 -18.37
N ASN A 247 -22.31 11.50 -18.14
CA ASN A 247 -22.97 11.49 -16.82
C ASN A 247 -22.64 10.28 -15.93
N ILE A 248 -21.86 9.31 -16.41
CA ILE A 248 -21.63 8.05 -15.66
C ILE A 248 -20.97 8.30 -14.30
N ILE A 249 -19.93 9.12 -14.28
CA ILE A 249 -19.21 9.44 -13.04
C ILE A 249 -20.14 10.20 -12.08
N GLU A 250 -20.96 11.10 -12.63
CA GLU A 250 -21.93 11.88 -11.85
C GLU A 250 -23.06 10.98 -11.30
N GLU A 251 -23.54 10.01 -12.07
CA GLU A 251 -24.51 9.01 -11.60
C GLU A 251 -23.94 8.18 -10.44
N GLU A 252 -22.71 7.69 -10.54
CA GLU A 252 -22.06 6.98 -9.44
C GLU A 252 -21.84 7.87 -8.22
N ARG A 253 -21.53 9.15 -8.42
CA ARG A 253 -21.40 10.13 -7.34
C ARG A 253 -22.74 10.39 -6.66
N ARG A 254 -23.84 10.55 -7.41
CA ARG A 254 -25.20 10.73 -6.87
C ARG A 254 -25.68 9.55 -6.05
N ARG A 255 -25.29 8.32 -6.39
CA ARG A 255 -25.60 7.11 -5.61
C ARG A 255 -25.03 7.13 -4.21
N LEU A 256 -23.96 7.88 -3.95
CA LEU A 256 -23.40 8.05 -2.61
C LEU A 256 -24.29 8.91 -1.70
N GLY A 257 -25.22 9.69 -2.28
CA GLY A 257 -26.06 10.63 -1.53
C GLY A 257 -25.29 11.81 -0.91
N PRO A 258 -25.92 12.57 -0.03
CA PRO A 258 -25.28 13.69 0.66
C PRO A 258 -24.17 13.20 1.59
N MET A 259 -23.22 14.09 1.88
CA MET A 259 -22.12 13.80 2.80
C MET A 259 -22.65 13.62 4.23
N ARG A 260 -22.32 12.52 4.88
CA ARG A 260 -22.75 12.20 6.24
C ARG A 260 -21.88 12.93 7.27
N TYR A 261 -22.41 13.07 8.48
CA TYR A 261 -21.68 13.69 9.59
C TYR A 261 -20.33 12.99 9.83
N GLU A 262 -20.32 11.66 9.85
CA GLU A 262 -19.13 10.85 10.08
C GLU A 262 -18.07 11.03 8.99
N GLU A 263 -18.49 11.15 7.73
CA GLU A 263 -17.59 11.45 6.62
C GLU A 263 -16.88 12.81 6.81
N ASN A 264 -17.64 13.84 7.27
CA ASN A 264 -17.08 15.16 7.57
C ASN A 264 -16.08 15.09 8.73
N VAL A 265 -16.41 14.40 9.82
CA VAL A 265 -15.50 14.24 10.96
C VAL A 265 -14.21 13.56 10.53
N VAL A 266 -14.31 12.45 9.77
CA VAL A 266 -13.12 11.73 9.26
C VAL A 266 -12.30 12.62 8.34
N LEU A 267 -12.93 13.41 7.46
CA LEU A 267 -12.23 14.34 6.57
C LEU A 267 -11.47 15.42 7.38
N ILE A 268 -12.11 16.01 8.38
CA ILE A 268 -11.46 17.02 9.23
C ILE A 268 -10.26 16.42 9.97
N VAL A 269 -10.46 15.26 10.62
CA VAL A 269 -9.38 14.56 11.33
C VAL A 269 -8.23 14.21 10.39
N PHE A 270 -8.54 13.71 9.20
CA PHE A 270 -7.53 13.41 8.18
C PHE A 270 -6.74 14.65 7.78
N LEU A 271 -7.41 15.75 7.44
CA LEU A 271 -6.75 16.99 7.03
C LEU A 271 -5.89 17.58 8.15
N MET A 272 -6.39 17.57 9.40
CA MET A 272 -5.62 18.02 10.56
C MET A 272 -4.37 17.17 10.79
N THR A 273 -4.50 15.85 10.70
CA THR A 273 -3.38 14.93 10.90
C THR A 273 -2.34 15.09 9.79
N ALA A 274 -2.77 15.17 8.53
CA ALA A 274 -1.89 15.41 7.40
C ALA A 274 -1.13 16.73 7.55
N PHE A 275 -1.83 17.79 7.95
CA PHE A 275 -1.22 19.09 8.22
C PHE A 275 -0.17 19.01 9.34
N LEU A 276 -0.50 18.37 10.46
CA LEU A 276 0.43 18.20 11.58
C LEU A 276 1.67 17.37 11.20
N TRP A 277 1.51 16.34 10.36
CA TRP A 277 2.66 15.53 9.88
C TRP A 277 3.57 16.31 8.95
N ILE A 278 2.99 17.11 8.05
CA ILE A 278 3.76 17.94 7.11
C ILE A 278 4.49 19.08 7.81
N THR A 279 3.86 19.67 8.84
CA THR A 279 4.42 20.83 9.56
C THR A 279 5.32 20.46 10.74
N ARG A 280 5.31 19.21 11.17
CA ARG A 280 6.19 18.70 12.23
C ARG A 280 7.66 18.81 11.79
N LYS A 281 8.45 19.54 12.57
CA LYS A 281 9.92 19.62 12.46
C LYS A 281 10.57 18.40 13.09
#